data_9fda527721620c5f5c3889d3eaa9c8b9
#
_entry.id   9fda527721620c5f5c3889d3eaa9c8b9
#
_cell.length_a   1.000
_cell.length_b   1.000
_cell.length_c   1.000
_cell.angle_alpha   90.00
_cell.angle_beta   90.00
_cell.angle_gamma   90.00
#
_symmetry.space_group_name_H-M   'P 1'
#
loop_
_entity.id
_entity.type
_entity.pdbx_description
1 polymer ?
#
loop_
_entity_poly.entity_id
_entity_poly.type
_entity_poly.pdbx_seq_one_letter_code
_entity_poly.pdbx_strand_id
1 'polypeptide(L)'
;YDLTERILPSWVDTREPSLDERDRHWVERGARALGICLPRHAGDYTWMKVTRSRPIVEALLKEKVLLPVTGKAENGDTLELVIHRDNLPLLKQAADGTLKAERTTFLSPFDSLFWALRRDELFWGFHQALECYLPASKRVYGYFSLPILHKDCLVGRFDPKLERKTGTLILKSLFLEPG
;
A
#
# COMPACT_ATOMS: atom_id res chain seq x y z
N TYR A 1 -6.54 28.00 6.54
CA TYR A 1 -6.43 27.38 7.88
C TYR A 1 -7.38 28.11 8.81
N ASP A 2 -8.14 27.35 9.64
CA ASP A 2 -9.02 27.86 10.67
C ASP A 2 -8.95 26.95 11.90
N LEU A 3 -9.56 27.37 13.01
CA LEU A 3 -9.59 26.61 14.25
C LEU A 3 -10.46 25.37 14.11
N THR A 4 -10.06 24.26 14.74
CA THR A 4 -10.76 22.98 14.69
C THR A 4 -12.24 23.10 15.09
N GLU A 5 -12.52 23.85 16.13
CA GLU A 5 -13.87 24.10 16.66
C GLU A 5 -14.79 24.88 15.71
N ARG A 6 -14.22 25.56 14.69
CA ARG A 6 -14.99 26.27 13.67
C ARG A 6 -15.23 25.44 12.43
N ILE A 7 -14.34 24.49 12.14
CA ILE A 7 -14.37 23.68 10.92
C ILE A 7 -15.14 22.39 11.16
N LEU A 8 -14.97 21.75 12.32
CA LEU A 8 -15.60 20.48 12.60
C LEU A 8 -17.09 20.68 12.94
N PRO A 9 -17.98 19.92 12.30
CA PRO A 9 -19.39 19.87 12.69
C PRO A 9 -19.54 19.40 14.14
N SER A 10 -20.56 19.88 14.84
CA SER A 10 -20.82 19.58 16.26
C SER A 10 -21.08 18.10 16.58
N TRP A 11 -21.38 17.27 15.56
CA TRP A 11 -21.58 15.83 15.71
C TRP A 11 -20.29 15.02 15.66
N VAL A 12 -19.15 15.66 15.34
CA VAL A 12 -17.85 14.98 15.30
C VAL A 12 -17.34 14.83 16.73
N ASP A 13 -17.03 13.60 17.13
CA ASP A 13 -16.34 13.34 18.40
C ASP A 13 -14.90 13.89 18.31
N THR A 14 -14.62 14.88 19.16
CA THR A 14 -13.32 15.54 19.27
C THR A 14 -12.48 15.02 20.44
N ARG A 15 -12.92 13.96 21.11
CA ARG A 15 -12.15 13.30 22.17
C ARG A 15 -10.81 12.82 21.62
N GLU A 16 -9.73 13.24 22.22
CA GLU A 16 -8.42 12.69 21.92
C GLU A 16 -8.31 11.26 22.48
N PRO A 17 -8.03 10.25 21.60
CA PRO A 17 -7.80 8.91 22.07
C PRO A 17 -6.48 8.83 22.86
N SER A 18 -6.37 7.86 23.76
CA SER A 18 -5.10 7.51 24.37
C SER A 18 -4.09 7.05 23.31
N LEU A 19 -2.78 7.10 23.66
CA LEU A 19 -1.74 6.64 22.73
C LEU A 19 -1.94 5.18 22.29
N ASP A 20 -2.39 4.32 23.21
CA ASP A 20 -2.60 2.91 22.93
C ASP A 20 -3.82 2.69 22.02
N GLU A 21 -4.94 3.38 22.26
CA GLU A 21 -6.11 3.37 21.38
C GLU A 21 -5.77 3.83 19.97
N ARG A 22 -5.02 4.94 19.87
CA ARG A 22 -4.57 5.48 18.59
C ARG A 22 -3.69 4.50 17.84
N ASP A 23 -2.68 3.94 18.50
CA ASP A 23 -1.72 3.04 17.87
C ASP A 23 -2.37 1.73 17.44
N ARG A 24 -3.26 1.21 18.28
CA ARG A 24 -4.07 0.04 17.92
C ARG A 24 -4.92 0.33 16.67
N HIS A 25 -5.62 1.46 16.64
CA HIS A 25 -6.43 1.87 15.50
C HIS A 25 -5.59 1.95 14.21
N TRP A 26 -4.39 2.54 14.28
CA TRP A 26 -3.53 2.68 13.11
C TRP A 26 -3.00 1.35 12.59
N VAL A 27 -2.59 0.43 13.46
CA VAL A 27 -2.13 -0.91 13.07
C VAL A 27 -3.27 -1.72 12.45
N GLU A 28 -4.45 -1.72 13.08
CA GLU A 28 -5.65 -2.40 12.55
C GLU A 28 -6.05 -1.84 11.18
N ARG A 29 -6.09 -0.51 11.05
CA ARG A 29 -6.40 0.18 9.79
C ARG A 29 -5.37 -0.13 8.71
N GLY A 30 -4.08 -0.16 9.04
CA GLY A 30 -3.01 -0.53 8.12
C GLY A 30 -3.19 -1.94 7.58
N ALA A 31 -3.41 -2.92 8.45
CA ALA A 31 -3.66 -4.29 8.04
C ALA A 31 -4.92 -4.43 7.17
N ARG A 32 -6.00 -3.72 7.52
CA ARG A 32 -7.24 -3.71 6.73
C ARG A 32 -7.05 -3.09 5.35
N ALA A 33 -6.32 -1.98 5.26
CA ALA A 33 -6.05 -1.27 3.99
C ALA A 33 -5.15 -2.06 3.04
N LEU A 34 -4.16 -2.77 3.59
CA LEU A 34 -3.22 -3.58 2.81
C LEU A 34 -3.83 -4.89 2.29
N GLY A 35 -5.00 -5.30 2.80
CA GLY A 35 -5.63 -6.58 2.45
C GLY A 35 -4.92 -7.75 3.12
N ILE A 36 -3.97 -8.39 2.43
CA ILE A 36 -3.07 -9.40 2.98
C ILE A 36 -1.66 -8.82 3.10
N CYS A 37 -0.94 -9.10 4.20
CA CYS A 37 0.38 -8.51 4.41
C CYS A 37 1.23 -9.31 5.41
N LEU A 38 2.53 -9.04 5.45
CA LEU A 38 3.36 -9.49 6.56
C LEU A 38 2.93 -8.78 7.86
N PRO A 39 3.04 -9.40 9.04
CA PRO A 39 2.68 -8.77 10.32
C PRO A 39 3.29 -7.38 10.53
N ARG A 40 4.56 -7.18 10.13
CA ARG A 40 5.24 -5.88 10.23
C ARG A 40 4.62 -4.79 9.36
N HIS A 41 4.12 -5.14 8.18
CA HIS A 41 3.55 -4.19 7.22
C HIS A 41 2.35 -3.43 7.78
N ALA A 42 1.60 -4.02 8.72
CA ALA A 42 0.48 -3.35 9.35
C ALA A 42 0.89 -2.07 10.10
N GLY A 43 2.09 -2.09 10.72
CA GLY A 43 2.68 -0.90 11.33
C GLY A 43 3.38 0.02 10.32
N ASP A 44 4.08 -0.56 9.34
CA ASP A 44 4.79 0.20 8.29
C ASP A 44 3.85 1.13 7.53
N TYR A 45 2.58 0.73 7.31
CA TYR A 45 1.56 1.53 6.64
C TYR A 45 1.39 2.93 7.25
N THR A 46 1.64 3.06 8.54
CA THR A 46 1.57 4.34 9.28
C THR A 46 2.92 4.80 9.81
N TRP A 47 4.03 4.26 9.29
CA TRP A 47 5.40 4.58 9.68
C TRP A 47 5.70 4.26 11.16
N MET A 48 4.93 3.35 11.73
CA MET A 48 5.14 2.91 13.11
C MET A 48 6.31 1.93 13.19
N LYS A 49 7.22 2.14 14.13
CA LYS A 49 8.35 1.23 14.36
C LYS A 49 7.84 -0.18 14.72
N VAL A 50 8.48 -1.21 14.17
CA VAL A 50 8.13 -2.62 14.40
C VAL A 50 8.10 -2.98 15.89
N THR A 51 9.01 -2.43 16.70
CA THR A 51 9.03 -2.65 18.15
C THR A 51 7.75 -2.18 18.84
N ARG A 52 7.07 -1.17 18.28
CA ARG A 52 5.82 -0.64 18.80
C ARG A 52 4.60 -1.35 18.21
N SER A 53 4.62 -1.70 16.92
CA SER A 53 3.49 -2.35 16.25
C SER A 53 3.37 -3.84 16.54
N ARG A 54 4.49 -4.54 16.79
CA ARG A 54 4.49 -6.00 17.04
C ARG A 54 3.54 -6.44 18.15
N PRO A 55 3.62 -5.92 19.40
CA PRO A 55 2.71 -6.34 20.47
C PRO A 55 1.25 -6.07 20.15
N ILE A 56 0.96 -5.01 19.36
CA ILE A 56 -0.39 -4.69 18.93
C ILE A 56 -0.90 -5.74 17.93
N VAL A 57 -0.07 -6.14 16.96
CA VAL A 57 -0.42 -7.20 16.00
C VAL A 57 -0.68 -8.52 16.73
N GLU A 58 0.14 -8.88 17.72
CA GLU A 58 -0.05 -10.06 18.54
C GLU A 58 -1.38 -10.03 19.32
N ALA A 59 -1.72 -8.89 19.89
CA ALA A 59 -3.02 -8.68 20.55
C ALA A 59 -4.19 -8.83 19.58
N LEU A 60 -4.10 -8.20 18.40
CA LEU A 60 -5.13 -8.27 17.35
C LEU A 60 -5.32 -9.71 16.81
N LEU A 61 -4.24 -10.49 16.72
CA LEU A 61 -4.31 -11.92 16.37
C LEU A 61 -4.99 -12.74 17.47
N LYS A 62 -4.64 -12.51 18.74
CA LYS A 62 -5.28 -13.17 19.89
C LYS A 62 -6.78 -12.90 19.97
N GLU A 63 -7.18 -11.68 19.65
CA GLU A 63 -8.58 -11.23 19.63
C GLU A 63 -9.30 -11.63 18.33
N LYS A 64 -8.64 -12.26 17.38
CA LYS A 64 -9.19 -12.66 16.07
C LYS A 64 -9.71 -11.46 15.24
N VAL A 65 -9.18 -10.28 15.47
CA VAL A 65 -9.36 -9.12 14.58
C VAL A 65 -8.48 -9.29 13.35
N LEU A 66 -7.23 -9.73 13.54
CA LEU A 66 -6.38 -10.26 12.48
C LEU A 66 -6.39 -11.78 12.52
N LEU A 67 -6.28 -12.39 11.36
CA LEU A 67 -6.25 -13.83 11.19
C LEU A 67 -4.92 -14.21 10.50
N PRO A 68 -4.24 -15.28 10.97
CA PRO A 68 -3.06 -15.78 10.29
C PRO A 68 -3.46 -16.44 8.96
N VAL A 69 -2.63 -16.23 7.95
CA VAL A 69 -2.79 -16.84 6.63
C VAL A 69 -1.40 -17.27 6.15
N THR A 70 -1.33 -18.46 5.56
CA THR A 70 -0.11 -18.96 4.94
C THR A 70 -0.20 -18.78 3.42
N GLY A 71 0.81 -18.15 2.84
CA GLY A 71 0.99 -17.99 1.40
C GLY A 71 2.24 -18.70 0.91
N LYS A 72 2.39 -18.79 -0.41
CA LYS A 72 3.63 -19.21 -1.07
C LYS A 72 4.14 -18.09 -1.95
N ALA A 73 5.43 -17.78 -1.85
CA ALA A 73 6.12 -16.91 -2.78
C ALA A 73 6.45 -17.68 -4.07
N GLU A 74 6.78 -16.97 -5.15
CA GLU A 74 7.13 -17.59 -6.45
C GLU A 74 8.32 -18.55 -6.34
N ASN A 75 9.28 -18.25 -5.48
CA ASN A 75 10.44 -19.12 -5.21
C ASN A 75 10.09 -20.36 -4.37
N GLY A 76 8.82 -20.57 -4.00
CA GLY A 76 8.32 -21.67 -3.20
C GLY A 76 8.38 -21.46 -1.69
N ASP A 77 8.96 -20.37 -1.21
CA ASP A 77 9.04 -20.07 0.22
C ASP A 77 7.66 -19.87 0.82
N THR A 78 7.50 -20.37 2.05
CA THR A 78 6.27 -20.16 2.81
C THR A 78 6.29 -18.80 3.49
N LEU A 79 5.22 -18.02 3.27
CA LEU A 79 5.03 -16.70 3.86
C LEU A 79 3.99 -16.77 4.97
N GLU A 80 4.39 -16.37 6.18
CA GLU A 80 3.47 -16.15 7.28
C GLU A 80 2.87 -14.74 7.18
N LEU A 81 1.60 -14.68 6.83
CA LEU A 81 0.87 -13.46 6.53
C LEU A 81 -0.26 -13.24 7.53
N VAL A 82 -0.81 -12.05 7.54
CA VAL A 82 -2.01 -11.70 8.29
C VAL A 82 -3.03 -11.02 7.38
N ILE A 83 -4.30 -11.20 7.72
CA ILE A 83 -5.42 -10.52 7.07
C ILE A 83 -6.38 -9.98 8.12
N HIS A 84 -6.95 -8.81 7.89
CA HIS A 84 -8.06 -8.36 8.71
C HIS A 84 -9.31 -9.22 8.44
N ARG A 85 -10.04 -9.62 9.49
CA ARG A 85 -11.20 -10.52 9.39
C ARG A 85 -12.25 -10.06 8.36
N ASP A 86 -12.45 -8.73 8.20
CA ASP A 86 -13.40 -8.17 7.24
C ASP A 86 -12.97 -8.39 5.78
N ASN A 87 -11.69 -8.64 5.53
CA ASN A 87 -11.16 -8.91 4.19
C ASN A 87 -11.16 -10.41 3.83
N LEU A 88 -11.47 -11.30 4.80
CA LEU A 88 -11.48 -12.74 4.56
C LEU A 88 -12.41 -13.18 3.42
N PRO A 89 -13.61 -12.61 3.22
CA PRO A 89 -14.45 -12.93 2.08
C PRO A 89 -13.79 -12.61 0.73
N LEU A 90 -13.06 -11.48 0.64
CA LEU A 90 -12.32 -11.11 -0.58
C LEU A 90 -11.17 -12.06 -0.86
N LEU A 91 -10.43 -12.46 0.19
CA LEU A 91 -9.35 -13.45 0.03
C LEU A 91 -9.90 -14.78 -0.51
N LYS A 92 -11.05 -15.24 0.00
CA LYS A 92 -11.69 -16.48 -0.49
C LYS A 92 -12.06 -16.35 -1.95
N GLN A 93 -12.69 -15.24 -2.36
CA GLN A 93 -13.03 -14.98 -3.76
C GLN A 93 -11.81 -14.90 -4.68
N ALA A 94 -10.69 -14.35 -4.19
CA ALA A 94 -9.44 -14.35 -4.94
C ALA A 94 -8.85 -15.76 -5.08
N ALA A 95 -8.88 -16.54 -4.00
CA ALA A 95 -8.35 -17.91 -3.97
C ALA A 95 -9.15 -18.90 -4.83
N ASP A 96 -10.47 -18.74 -4.91
CA ASP A 96 -11.34 -19.58 -5.73
C ASP A 96 -11.52 -19.08 -7.18
N GLY A 97 -10.87 -17.94 -7.53
CA GLY A 97 -10.88 -17.35 -8.86
C GLY A 97 -12.17 -16.63 -9.26
N THR A 98 -13.09 -16.40 -8.33
CA THR A 98 -14.32 -15.63 -8.58
C THR A 98 -14.05 -14.13 -8.62
N LEU A 99 -13.05 -13.64 -7.87
CA LEU A 99 -12.58 -12.26 -7.96
C LEU A 99 -11.51 -12.17 -9.06
N LYS A 100 -11.82 -11.42 -10.12
CA LYS A 100 -10.89 -11.21 -11.24
C LYS A 100 -10.47 -9.76 -11.34
N ALA A 101 -9.17 -9.55 -11.50
CA ALA A 101 -8.63 -8.27 -11.87
C ALA A 101 -8.64 -8.12 -13.40
N GLU A 102 -9.32 -7.10 -13.93
CA GLU A 102 -9.50 -6.92 -15.40
C GLU A 102 -8.98 -5.58 -15.90
N ARG A 103 -8.72 -4.64 -15.00
CA ARG A 103 -8.38 -3.27 -15.37
C ARG A 103 -6.89 -3.04 -15.52
N THR A 104 -6.55 -2.07 -16.36
CA THR A 104 -5.25 -1.42 -16.36
C THR A 104 -5.42 -0.03 -15.75
N THR A 105 -4.57 0.35 -14.81
CA THR A 105 -4.58 1.67 -14.19
C THR A 105 -3.16 2.18 -13.94
N PHE A 106 -3.03 3.48 -13.80
CA PHE A 106 -1.77 4.13 -13.43
C PHE A 106 -1.85 4.54 -11.97
N LEU A 107 -0.83 4.18 -11.22
CA LEU A 107 -0.76 4.48 -9.79
C LEU A 107 0.08 5.74 -9.57
N SER A 108 -0.27 6.49 -8.54
CA SER A 108 0.64 7.52 -8.02
C SER A 108 1.87 6.84 -7.43
N PRO A 109 3.08 7.41 -7.55
CA PRO A 109 4.24 6.90 -6.82
C PRO A 109 4.08 7.03 -5.29
N PHE A 110 3.08 7.78 -4.83
CA PHE A 110 2.67 7.90 -3.42
C PHE A 110 1.47 7.03 -3.08
N ASP A 111 1.06 6.12 -3.96
CA ASP A 111 -0.07 5.22 -3.68
C ASP A 111 0.20 4.39 -2.43
N SER A 112 -0.83 4.19 -1.62
CA SER A 112 -0.74 3.43 -0.37
C SER A 112 -0.35 1.96 -0.56
N LEU A 113 -0.44 1.44 -1.77
CA LEU A 113 0.09 0.13 -2.13
C LEU A 113 1.58 -0.02 -1.80
N PHE A 114 2.33 1.10 -1.90
CA PHE A 114 3.79 1.16 -1.69
C PHE A 114 4.20 1.62 -0.29
N TRP A 115 3.28 1.87 0.62
CA TRP A 115 3.62 2.43 1.95
C TRP A 115 4.27 1.42 2.89
N ALA A 116 3.99 0.13 2.76
CA ALA A 116 4.63 -0.88 3.56
C ALA A 116 5.99 -1.27 2.94
N LEU A 117 7.04 -1.26 3.77
CA LEU A 117 8.42 -1.41 3.35
C LEU A 117 8.67 -2.72 2.57
N ARG A 118 9.12 -2.59 1.31
CA ARG A 118 9.44 -3.69 0.39
C ARG A 118 8.27 -4.65 0.13
N ARG A 119 7.05 -4.17 0.27
CA ARG A 119 5.87 -4.96 -0.04
C ARG A 119 5.70 -5.18 -1.55
N ASP A 120 6.03 -4.17 -2.33
CA ASP A 120 6.06 -4.20 -3.79
C ASP A 120 7.06 -5.23 -4.32
N GLU A 121 8.26 -5.30 -3.73
CA GLU A 121 9.24 -6.33 -4.09
C GLU A 121 8.75 -7.73 -3.72
N LEU A 122 8.12 -7.89 -2.54
CA LEU A 122 7.68 -9.18 -2.02
C LEU A 122 6.55 -9.80 -2.87
N PHE A 123 5.56 -8.99 -3.28
CA PHE A 123 4.36 -9.50 -3.93
C PHE A 123 4.38 -9.38 -5.46
N TRP A 124 5.22 -8.50 -6.01
CA TRP A 124 5.25 -8.23 -7.45
C TRP A 124 6.65 -8.23 -8.06
N GLY A 125 7.68 -8.49 -7.28
CA GLY A 125 9.06 -8.33 -7.76
C GLY A 125 9.40 -6.92 -8.23
N PHE A 126 8.54 -5.94 -7.90
CA PHE A 126 8.60 -4.58 -8.39
C PHE A 126 9.22 -3.65 -7.35
N HIS A 127 10.25 -2.91 -7.72
CA HIS A 127 10.85 -1.92 -6.85
C HIS A 127 10.34 -0.52 -7.18
N GLN A 128 9.46 0.04 -6.33
CA GLN A 128 8.99 1.42 -6.48
C GLN A 128 10.07 2.41 -6.03
N ALA A 129 10.55 3.23 -6.98
CA ALA A 129 11.50 4.30 -6.72
C ALA A 129 10.88 5.66 -6.99
N LEU A 130 10.97 6.57 -6.01
CA LEU A 130 10.58 7.97 -6.16
C LEU A 130 11.85 8.81 -6.41
N GLU A 131 12.14 9.06 -7.68
CA GLU A 131 13.42 9.66 -8.10
C GLU A 131 13.37 11.20 -8.21
N CYS A 132 12.25 11.84 -7.90
CA CYS A 132 12.14 13.29 -7.93
C CYS A 132 13.10 14.01 -6.96
N TYR A 133 13.55 13.32 -5.90
CA TYR A 133 14.54 13.81 -4.95
C TYR A 133 15.99 13.53 -5.37
N LEU A 134 16.21 12.79 -6.45
CA LEU A 134 17.55 12.51 -6.98
C LEU A 134 17.95 13.56 -8.01
N PRO A 135 19.26 13.90 -8.10
CA PRO A 135 19.79 14.65 -9.23
C PRO A 135 19.43 13.99 -10.57
N ALA A 136 19.19 14.78 -11.62
CA ALA A 136 18.77 14.26 -12.92
C ALA A 136 19.66 13.16 -13.48
N SER A 137 20.99 13.29 -13.28
CA SER A 137 21.99 12.31 -13.74
C SER A 137 21.96 10.97 -13.02
N LYS A 138 21.24 10.86 -11.89
CA LYS A 138 21.10 9.63 -11.10
C LYS A 138 19.73 8.97 -11.25
N ARG A 139 18.84 9.57 -12.03
CA ARG A 139 17.49 9.01 -12.27
C ARG A 139 17.56 7.93 -13.32
N VAL A 140 16.96 6.79 -13.03
CA VAL A 140 16.84 5.66 -13.96
C VAL A 140 15.49 5.73 -14.69
N TYR A 141 14.41 5.97 -13.96
CA TYR A 141 13.05 5.87 -14.47
C TYR A 141 12.44 7.22 -14.86
N GLY A 142 12.91 8.33 -14.28
CA GLY A 142 12.39 9.67 -14.57
C GLY A 142 12.13 10.50 -13.32
N TYR A 143 11.53 11.67 -13.51
CA TYR A 143 11.27 12.60 -12.40
C TYR A 143 10.11 12.14 -11.52
N PHE A 144 9.00 11.73 -12.15
CA PHE A 144 7.76 11.36 -11.45
C PHE A 144 7.11 10.16 -12.14
N SER A 145 7.79 9.02 -12.08
CA SER A 145 7.33 7.81 -12.75
C SER A 145 6.09 7.22 -12.08
N LEU A 146 5.07 6.97 -12.89
CA LEU A 146 3.81 6.36 -12.50
C LEU A 146 3.86 4.85 -12.76
N PRO A 147 3.74 3.99 -11.74
CA PRO A 147 3.60 2.56 -11.94
C PRO A 147 2.35 2.19 -12.74
N ILE A 148 2.45 1.16 -13.56
CA ILE A 148 1.37 0.60 -14.36
C ILE A 148 0.93 -0.70 -13.71
N LEU A 149 -0.29 -0.70 -13.17
CA LEU A 149 -0.96 -1.91 -12.69
C LEU A 149 -1.85 -2.44 -13.79
N HIS A 150 -1.53 -3.60 -14.33
CA HIS A 150 -2.36 -4.34 -15.30
C HIS A 150 -2.89 -5.59 -14.63
N LYS A 151 -4.21 -5.64 -14.45
CA LYS A 151 -4.86 -6.69 -13.66
C LYS A 151 -4.28 -6.69 -12.24
N ASP A 152 -3.58 -7.77 -11.88
CA ASP A 152 -2.96 -7.97 -10.56
C ASP A 152 -1.41 -7.85 -10.59
N CYS A 153 -0.83 -7.45 -11.73
CA CYS A 153 0.60 -7.33 -11.95
C CYS A 153 1.06 -5.88 -12.10
N LEU A 154 2.19 -5.51 -11.51
CA LEU A 154 2.89 -4.26 -11.77
C LEU A 154 3.81 -4.50 -12.99
N VAL A 155 3.35 -4.08 -14.17
CA VAL A 155 3.98 -4.43 -15.46
C VAL A 155 4.95 -3.40 -15.98
N GLY A 156 5.14 -2.29 -15.27
CA GLY A 156 6.08 -1.25 -15.69
C GLY A 156 5.79 0.10 -15.06
N ARG A 157 6.42 1.12 -15.60
CA ARG A 157 6.28 2.52 -15.18
C ARG A 157 6.55 3.47 -16.32
N PHE A 158 6.01 4.69 -16.25
CA PHE A 158 6.28 5.73 -17.23
C PHE A 158 6.35 7.11 -16.58
N ASP A 159 7.14 8.03 -17.16
CA ASP A 159 7.25 9.43 -16.71
C ASP A 159 6.49 10.34 -17.71
N PRO A 160 5.25 10.75 -17.37
CA PRO A 160 4.46 11.63 -18.24
C PRO A 160 4.75 13.10 -17.95
N LYS A 161 4.55 13.95 -18.97
CA LYS A 161 4.45 15.39 -18.83
C LYS A 161 3.22 15.90 -19.58
N LEU A 162 2.32 16.58 -18.89
CA LEU A 162 1.22 17.26 -19.53
C LEU A 162 1.66 18.67 -19.95
N GLU A 163 1.70 18.92 -21.27
CA GLU A 163 1.83 20.27 -21.83
C GLU A 163 0.44 20.93 -21.85
N ARG A 164 0.16 21.72 -20.82
CA ARG A 164 -1.19 22.26 -20.57
C ARG A 164 -1.68 23.22 -21.65
N LYS A 165 -0.75 23.93 -22.34
CA LYS A 165 -1.10 24.91 -23.39
C LYS A 165 -1.69 24.23 -24.63
N THR A 166 -1.19 23.06 -24.96
CA THR A 166 -1.60 22.31 -26.18
C THR A 166 -2.51 21.12 -25.83
N GLY A 167 -2.71 20.80 -24.54
CA GLY A 167 -3.41 19.60 -24.10
C GLY A 167 -2.70 18.30 -24.43
N THR A 168 -1.39 18.35 -24.72
CA THR A 168 -0.60 17.21 -25.17
C THR A 168 0.03 16.48 -23.99
N LEU A 169 -0.18 15.16 -23.90
CA LEU A 169 0.54 14.29 -22.96
C LEU A 169 1.84 13.81 -23.64
N ILE A 170 2.97 14.20 -23.09
CA ILE A 170 4.30 13.79 -23.54
C ILE A 170 4.74 12.59 -22.69
N LEU A 171 5.04 11.48 -23.33
CA LEU A 171 5.65 10.32 -22.70
C LEU A 171 7.17 10.50 -22.75
N LYS A 172 7.79 10.84 -21.61
CA LYS A 172 9.24 11.07 -21.53
C LYS A 172 10.02 9.76 -21.48
N SER A 173 9.51 8.77 -20.75
CA SER A 173 10.10 7.44 -20.63
C SER A 173 9.01 6.41 -20.36
N LEU A 174 9.26 5.18 -20.80
CA LEU A 174 8.45 4.00 -20.52
C LEU A 174 9.41 2.83 -20.26
N PHE A 175 9.23 2.17 -19.13
CA PHE A 175 9.95 0.96 -18.75
C PHE A 175 8.94 -0.14 -18.48
N LEU A 176 9.12 -1.29 -19.10
CA LEU A 176 8.32 -2.48 -18.84
C LEU A 176 9.14 -3.45 -18.00
N GLU A 177 8.51 -4.08 -17.05
CA GLU A 177 9.14 -5.15 -16.28
C GLU A 177 9.22 -6.41 -17.16
N PRO A 178 10.25 -7.26 -16.96
CA PRO A 178 10.31 -8.56 -17.63
C PRO A 178 9.06 -9.38 -17.31
N GLY A 179 8.49 -10.01 -18.33
CA GLY A 179 7.32 -10.89 -18.17
C GLY A 179 7.71 -12.24 -17.60
#